data_6bbb32c128d13e8d52c4ac7d47e4b32d
#
_entry.id   6bbb32c128d13e8d52c4ac7d47e4b32d
#
_cell.length_a   1.000
_cell.length_b   1.000
_cell.length_c   1.000
_cell.angle_alpha   90.00
_cell.angle_beta   90.00
_cell.angle_gamma   90.00
#
_symmetry.space_group_name_H-M   'P 1'
#
loop_
_entity.id
_entity.type
_entity.pdbx_description
1 polymer ?
#
loop_
_entity_poly.entity_id
_entity_poly.type
_entity_poly.pdbx_seq_one_letter_code
_entity_poly.pdbx_strand_id
1 'polypeptide(L)'
;MKKIYIAIISLLLSDVGLQAQEQDTVRLTLKEAINLAQMQSVDAAVALNELKTAYWEYRTHVADQLPEINFKGTLPAYSKQYTKYQQSDGSYTFVQNNSLGLNGEISIDQNIALTGGKISLNSSLDFNRQLGKGAFNEYMSVPIGLTLTQPIFGVNDQKWKRRIEPVRYQEAKAAYIESVEGVTINTIGYFFNLLLANENLHIARQNLENADKLYEIAVAKRKIGHISESELMQLKLSALQMKGKLTEAQSGLNANMFQLHAFLGLSEQE
;
A
#
# COMPACT_ATOMS: atom_id res chain seq x y z
N MET A 1 -38.06 33.06 27.89
CA MET A 1 -37.26 32.83 26.67
C MET A 1 -36.62 31.43 26.61
N LYS A 2 -36.31 30.76 27.71
CA LYS A 2 -35.76 29.35 27.67
C LYS A 2 -36.71 28.26 27.23
N LYS A 3 -38.03 28.46 27.32
CA LYS A 3 -39.02 27.44 26.89
C LYS A 3 -39.32 27.43 25.37
N ILE A 4 -38.99 28.49 24.66
CA ILE A 4 -39.16 28.59 23.19
C ILE A 4 -38.02 27.89 22.46
N TYR A 5 -36.81 27.85 22.99
CA TYR A 5 -35.66 27.14 22.40
C TYR A 5 -35.79 25.62 22.47
N ILE A 6 -36.47 25.07 23.50
CA ILE A 6 -36.72 23.64 23.65
C ILE A 6 -37.79 23.16 22.64
N ALA A 7 -38.78 23.97 22.32
CA ALA A 7 -39.81 23.65 21.32
C ALA A 7 -39.27 23.68 19.88
N ILE A 8 -38.27 24.55 19.58
CA ILE A 8 -37.65 24.64 18.25
C ILE A 8 -36.65 23.49 18.04
N ILE A 9 -35.96 23.03 19.09
CA ILE A 9 -35.06 21.88 19.02
C ILE A 9 -35.84 20.55 18.85
N SER A 10 -37.03 20.44 19.45
CA SER A 10 -37.87 19.24 19.26
C SER A 10 -38.55 19.18 17.88
N LEU A 11 -38.74 20.33 17.21
CA LEU A 11 -39.30 20.37 15.84
C LEU A 11 -38.26 20.10 14.74
N LEU A 12 -36.96 20.27 15.03
CA LEU A 12 -35.86 19.95 14.11
C LEU A 12 -35.38 18.49 14.17
N LEU A 13 -35.87 17.70 15.12
CA LEU A 13 -35.56 16.28 15.28
C LEU A 13 -36.59 15.33 14.67
N SER A 14 -37.68 15.83 14.08
CA SER A 14 -38.77 15.01 13.53
C SER A 14 -38.66 14.73 12.04
N ASP A 15 -37.66 15.24 11.31
CA ASP A 15 -37.44 14.99 9.88
C ASP A 15 -36.19 14.14 9.58
N VAL A 16 -35.74 13.31 10.51
CA VAL A 16 -34.88 12.18 10.12
C VAL A 16 -35.83 11.08 9.59
N GLY A 17 -36.33 11.32 8.39
CA GLY A 17 -37.00 10.27 7.61
C GLY A 17 -36.02 9.12 7.47
N LEU A 18 -36.36 7.97 7.99
CA LEU A 18 -35.80 6.67 7.59
C LEU A 18 -36.02 6.55 6.07
N GLN A 19 -35.11 7.09 5.28
CA GLN A 19 -34.98 6.64 3.91
C GLN A 19 -34.54 5.18 4.01
N ALA A 20 -35.50 4.28 3.78
CA ALA A 20 -35.17 2.91 3.43
C ALA A 20 -34.25 3.01 2.22
N GLN A 21 -32.98 2.68 2.42
CA GLN A 21 -32.00 2.58 1.34
C GLN A 21 -32.56 1.50 0.39
N GLU A 22 -33.11 1.94 -0.74
CA GLU A 22 -33.35 1.03 -1.87
C GLU A 22 -31.99 0.37 -2.14
N GLN A 23 -31.92 -0.93 -1.90
CA GLN A 23 -30.75 -1.72 -2.30
C GLN A 23 -30.73 -1.66 -3.83
N ASP A 24 -29.92 -0.76 -4.35
CA ASP A 24 -29.65 -0.66 -5.78
C ASP A 24 -29.00 -1.98 -6.21
N THR A 25 -29.76 -2.86 -6.82
CA THR A 25 -29.26 -4.13 -7.34
C THR A 25 -28.44 -3.84 -8.60
N VAL A 26 -27.14 -3.76 -8.44
CA VAL A 26 -26.21 -3.59 -9.55
C VAL A 26 -26.18 -4.88 -10.38
N ARG A 27 -26.66 -4.81 -11.62
CA ARG A 27 -26.50 -5.89 -12.58
C ARG A 27 -25.14 -5.78 -13.23
N LEU A 28 -24.24 -6.67 -12.86
CA LEU A 28 -22.86 -6.66 -13.35
C LEU A 28 -22.70 -7.70 -14.47
N THR A 29 -22.27 -7.27 -15.63
CA THR A 29 -21.81 -8.20 -16.68
C THR A 29 -20.35 -8.59 -16.43
N LEU A 30 -19.91 -9.74 -16.97
CA LEU A 30 -18.52 -10.16 -16.84
C LEU A 30 -17.53 -9.08 -17.33
N LYS A 31 -17.85 -8.41 -18.43
CA LYS A 31 -17.00 -7.35 -18.99
C LYS A 31 -16.90 -6.15 -18.06
N GLU A 32 -18.00 -5.74 -17.44
CA GLU A 32 -18.04 -4.66 -16.45
C GLU A 32 -17.27 -5.05 -15.19
N ALA A 33 -17.43 -6.29 -14.71
CA ALA A 33 -16.67 -6.80 -13.58
C ALA A 33 -15.15 -6.76 -13.83
N ILE A 34 -14.69 -7.17 -15.01
CA ILE A 34 -13.28 -7.11 -15.40
C ILE A 34 -12.79 -5.66 -15.44
N ASN A 35 -13.52 -4.76 -16.09
CA ASN A 35 -13.14 -3.35 -16.17
C ASN A 35 -13.06 -2.72 -14.76
N LEU A 36 -14.04 -3.01 -13.91
CA LEU A 36 -14.07 -2.51 -12.54
C LEU A 36 -12.89 -3.03 -11.73
N ALA A 37 -12.58 -4.34 -11.82
CA ALA A 37 -11.43 -4.94 -11.16
C ALA A 37 -10.10 -4.32 -11.60
N GLN A 38 -9.91 -4.10 -12.88
CA GLN A 38 -8.71 -3.46 -13.42
C GLN A 38 -8.56 -2.00 -12.97
N MET A 39 -9.66 -1.31 -12.67
CA MET A 39 -9.65 0.10 -12.25
C MET A 39 -9.57 0.28 -10.75
N GLN A 40 -10.22 -0.57 -9.95
CA GLN A 40 -10.48 -0.32 -8.53
C GLN A 40 -9.95 -1.42 -7.59
N SER A 41 -9.62 -2.62 -8.10
CA SER A 41 -9.12 -3.68 -7.22
C SER A 41 -7.81 -3.29 -6.54
N VAL A 42 -7.61 -3.80 -5.33
CA VAL A 42 -6.38 -3.59 -4.57
C VAL A 42 -5.17 -4.12 -5.34
N ASP A 43 -5.31 -5.29 -5.96
CA ASP A 43 -4.23 -5.91 -6.73
C ASP A 43 -3.81 -5.07 -7.94
N ALA A 44 -4.77 -4.48 -8.66
CA ALA A 44 -4.47 -3.56 -9.76
C ALA A 44 -3.78 -2.28 -9.26
N ALA A 45 -4.21 -1.74 -8.11
CA ALA A 45 -3.58 -0.58 -7.50
C ALA A 45 -2.13 -0.88 -7.04
N VAL A 46 -1.89 -2.06 -6.47
CA VAL A 46 -0.55 -2.53 -6.09
C VAL A 46 0.34 -2.63 -7.34
N ALA A 47 -0.10 -3.33 -8.38
CA ALA A 47 0.65 -3.48 -9.63
C ALA A 47 1.02 -2.11 -10.25
N LEU A 48 0.07 -1.16 -10.26
CA LEU A 48 0.33 0.20 -10.75
C LEU A 48 1.36 0.95 -9.90
N ASN A 49 1.31 0.79 -8.58
CA ASN A 49 2.25 1.45 -7.69
C ASN A 49 3.66 0.85 -7.79
N GLU A 50 3.79 -0.46 -8.00
CA GLU A 50 5.06 -1.12 -8.27
C GLU A 50 5.69 -0.61 -9.57
N LEU A 51 4.89 -0.48 -10.64
CA LEU A 51 5.36 0.13 -11.90
C LEU A 51 5.80 1.58 -11.69
N LYS A 52 5.06 2.38 -10.92
CA LYS A 52 5.44 3.77 -10.58
C LYS A 52 6.74 3.80 -9.79
N THR A 53 6.93 2.89 -8.85
CA THR A 53 8.17 2.79 -8.07
C THR A 53 9.35 2.52 -8.99
N ALA A 54 9.27 1.51 -9.86
CA ALA A 54 10.31 1.18 -10.83
C ALA A 54 10.58 2.35 -11.81
N TYR A 55 9.55 3.10 -12.19
CA TYR A 55 9.70 4.31 -13.01
C TYR A 55 10.52 5.38 -12.28
N TRP A 56 10.22 5.63 -11.01
CA TRP A 56 10.94 6.65 -10.24
C TRP A 56 12.35 6.20 -9.88
N GLU A 57 12.59 4.91 -9.64
CA GLU A 57 13.92 4.34 -9.48
C GLU A 57 14.78 4.57 -10.74
N TYR A 58 14.21 4.28 -11.91
CA TYR A 58 14.87 4.57 -13.19
C TYR A 58 15.13 6.07 -13.37
N ARG A 59 14.17 6.93 -13.03
CA ARG A 59 14.34 8.40 -13.11
C ARG A 59 15.40 8.91 -12.15
N THR A 60 15.46 8.38 -10.94
CA THR A 60 16.52 8.69 -9.95
C THR A 60 17.88 8.29 -10.51
N HIS A 61 17.99 7.08 -11.07
CA HIS A 61 19.23 6.65 -11.70
C HIS A 61 19.69 7.60 -12.85
N VAL A 62 18.75 8.08 -13.66
CA VAL A 62 19.06 9.06 -14.72
C VAL A 62 19.52 10.39 -14.11
N ALA A 63 18.88 10.84 -13.03
CA ALA A 63 19.27 12.07 -12.32
C ALA A 63 20.66 11.95 -11.66
N ASP A 64 20.99 10.80 -11.08
CA ASP A 64 22.29 10.52 -10.47
C ASP A 64 23.48 10.60 -11.45
N GLN A 65 23.20 10.65 -12.75
CA GLN A 65 24.22 10.85 -13.78
C GLN A 65 24.51 12.34 -14.05
N LEU A 66 23.68 13.24 -13.51
CA LEU A 66 23.89 14.68 -13.62
C LEU A 66 24.76 15.20 -12.47
N PRO A 67 25.38 16.40 -12.62
CA PRO A 67 26.05 17.05 -11.51
C PRO A 67 25.10 17.30 -10.35
N GLU A 68 25.51 16.92 -9.15
CA GLU A 68 24.78 17.16 -7.92
C GLU A 68 25.38 18.37 -7.19
N ILE A 69 24.55 19.33 -6.82
CA ILE A 69 24.94 20.49 -6.03
C ILE A 69 24.47 20.29 -4.60
N ASN A 70 25.44 20.21 -3.69
CA ASN A 70 25.17 20.00 -2.27
C ASN A 70 25.59 21.23 -1.45
N PHE A 71 24.78 21.60 -0.50
CA PHE A 71 25.16 22.51 0.58
C PHE A 71 25.12 21.75 1.90
N LYS A 72 26.25 21.75 2.61
CA LYS A 72 26.35 21.19 3.96
C LYS A 72 26.66 22.32 4.92
N GLY A 73 25.91 22.40 6.00
CA GLY A 73 26.14 23.38 7.06
C GLY A 73 26.12 22.70 8.42
N THR A 74 27.11 23.01 9.26
CA THR A 74 27.09 22.63 10.67
C THR A 74 26.53 23.79 11.45
N LEU A 75 25.41 23.58 12.12
CA LEU A 75 24.83 24.53 13.08
C LEU A 75 25.82 24.76 14.22
N PRO A 76 25.72 25.86 14.99
CA PRO A 76 26.69 26.18 16.02
C PRO A 76 27.02 24.97 16.90
N ALA A 77 28.23 24.47 16.76
CA ALA A 77 28.76 23.38 17.58
C ALA A 77 29.55 23.99 18.74
N TYR A 78 28.99 23.90 19.96
CA TYR A 78 29.69 24.30 21.16
C TYR A 78 30.56 23.13 21.64
N SER A 79 31.87 23.41 21.80
CA SER A 79 32.86 22.45 22.31
C SER A 79 33.57 23.02 23.53
N LYS A 80 33.60 22.25 24.62
CA LYS A 80 34.40 22.57 25.81
C LYS A 80 35.18 21.32 26.21
N GLN A 81 36.50 21.39 25.96
CA GLN A 81 37.38 20.26 26.22
C GLN A 81 38.72 20.72 26.78
N TYR A 82 39.41 19.84 27.48
CA TYR A 82 40.78 20.04 27.91
C TYR A 82 41.69 19.29 26.94
N THR A 83 42.58 20.04 26.27
CA THR A 83 43.62 19.48 25.41
C THR A 83 44.96 19.44 26.14
N LYS A 84 45.57 18.27 26.13
CA LYS A 84 46.92 18.05 26.70
C LYS A 84 47.94 18.67 25.76
N TYR A 85 48.71 19.61 26.28
CA TYR A 85 49.78 20.29 25.54
C TYR A 85 51.12 19.92 26.15
N GLN A 86 52.08 19.49 25.36
CA GLN A 86 53.42 19.23 25.82
C GLN A 86 54.28 20.52 25.68
N GLN A 87 54.87 20.95 26.78
CA GLN A 87 55.75 22.09 26.77
C GLN A 87 57.15 21.69 26.32
N SER A 88 57.99 22.67 25.97
CA SER A 88 59.37 22.46 25.50
C SER A 88 60.28 21.79 26.53
N ASP A 89 59.91 21.82 27.80
CA ASP A 89 60.62 21.16 28.91
C ASP A 89 60.20 19.71 29.12
N GLY A 90 59.31 19.18 28.25
CA GLY A 90 58.74 17.82 28.34
C GLY A 90 57.56 17.68 29.32
N SER A 91 57.21 18.70 30.07
CA SER A 91 56.05 18.68 30.96
C SER A 91 54.72 18.82 30.18
N TYR A 92 53.61 18.45 30.81
CA TYR A 92 52.28 18.51 30.19
C TYR A 92 51.41 19.55 30.90
N THR A 93 50.82 20.44 30.09
CA THR A 93 49.81 21.37 30.57
C THR A 93 48.46 21.05 29.93
N PHE A 94 47.37 21.16 30.73
CA PHE A 94 46.02 21.02 30.21
C PHE A 94 45.45 22.41 29.93
N VAL A 95 45.21 22.65 28.64
CA VAL A 95 44.57 23.93 28.20
C VAL A 95 43.12 23.66 27.91
N GLN A 96 42.27 24.48 28.55
CA GLN A 96 40.84 24.47 28.28
C GLN A 96 40.56 25.13 26.93
N ASN A 97 40.05 24.35 26.00
CA ASN A 97 39.51 24.85 24.73
C ASN A 97 38.01 24.98 24.89
N ASN A 98 37.48 26.17 24.68
CA ASN A 98 36.05 26.48 24.77
C ASN A 98 35.71 27.31 23.52
N SER A 99 35.06 26.64 22.54
CA SER A 99 34.84 27.20 21.21
C SER A 99 33.42 26.98 20.71
N LEU A 100 32.97 27.90 19.88
CA LEU A 100 31.76 27.82 19.08
C LEU A 100 32.16 27.79 17.60
N GLY A 101 31.86 26.70 16.93
CA GLY A 101 32.18 26.51 15.52
C GLY A 101 30.93 26.54 14.63
N LEU A 102 31.09 27.13 13.45
CA LEU A 102 30.12 27.09 12.34
C LEU A 102 30.90 26.72 11.09
N ASN A 103 30.34 25.81 10.29
CA ASN A 103 30.92 25.42 9.01
C ASN A 103 29.84 25.49 7.93
N GLY A 104 30.20 25.96 6.76
CA GLY A 104 29.39 25.92 5.54
C GLY A 104 30.24 25.43 4.37
N GLU A 105 29.75 24.44 3.64
CA GLU A 105 30.41 23.89 2.46
C GLU A 105 29.42 23.77 1.31
N ILE A 106 29.80 24.24 0.14
CA ILE A 106 29.08 24.00 -1.12
C ILE A 106 29.96 23.05 -1.94
N SER A 107 29.38 21.99 -2.46
CA SER A 107 30.04 21.07 -3.37
C SER A 107 29.22 20.82 -4.64
N ILE A 108 29.95 20.64 -5.75
CA ILE A 108 29.42 20.15 -7.02
C ILE A 108 30.09 18.82 -7.30
N ASP A 109 29.29 17.76 -7.29
CA ASP A 109 29.72 16.38 -7.39
C ASP A 109 29.29 15.79 -8.73
N GLN A 110 30.20 15.23 -9.50
CA GLN A 110 29.90 14.57 -10.78
C GLN A 110 30.50 13.18 -10.84
N ASN A 111 29.63 12.19 -11.06
CA ASN A 111 30.05 10.82 -11.32
C ASN A 111 30.51 10.64 -12.77
N ILE A 112 31.66 10.00 -12.97
CA ILE A 112 32.21 9.69 -14.29
C ILE A 112 31.83 8.25 -14.64
N ALA A 113 30.74 8.08 -15.39
CA ALA A 113 30.22 6.75 -15.73
C ALA A 113 31.22 5.90 -16.56
N LEU A 114 32.13 6.53 -17.29
CA LEU A 114 33.11 5.81 -18.13
C LEU A 114 34.15 5.07 -17.29
N THR A 115 34.70 5.75 -16.28
CA THR A 115 35.79 5.23 -15.45
C THR A 115 35.34 4.74 -14.07
N GLY A 116 34.13 5.11 -13.64
CA GLY A 116 33.60 4.83 -12.29
C GLY A 116 34.20 5.78 -11.23
N GLY A 117 34.89 6.83 -11.65
CA GLY A 117 35.42 7.85 -10.76
C GLY A 117 34.37 8.93 -10.42
N LYS A 118 34.76 9.85 -9.52
CA LYS A 118 33.97 11.01 -9.10
C LYS A 118 34.85 12.25 -9.09
N ILE A 119 34.38 13.34 -9.69
CA ILE A 119 34.95 14.68 -9.56
C ILE A 119 34.09 15.48 -8.61
N SER A 120 34.74 16.15 -7.64
CA SER A 120 34.05 17.03 -6.69
C SER A 120 34.75 18.39 -6.70
N LEU A 121 33.97 19.43 -6.94
CA LEU A 121 34.41 20.82 -6.78
C LEU A 121 33.76 21.32 -5.47
N ASN A 122 34.56 21.78 -4.52
CA ASN A 122 34.05 22.22 -3.22
C ASN A 122 34.59 23.58 -2.82
N SER A 123 33.81 24.32 -2.06
CA SER A 123 34.19 25.56 -1.40
C SER A 123 33.65 25.52 0.03
N SER A 124 34.51 25.87 1.01
CA SER A 124 34.09 25.87 2.42
C SER A 124 34.51 27.14 3.14
N LEU A 125 33.69 27.49 4.13
CA LEU A 125 33.95 28.55 5.08
C LEU A 125 33.70 28.04 6.50
N ASP A 126 34.74 28.10 7.32
CA ASP A 126 34.73 27.76 8.72
C ASP A 126 34.82 29.03 9.56
N PHE A 127 33.92 29.19 10.48
CA PHE A 127 33.94 30.20 11.53
C PHE A 127 34.12 29.52 12.87
N ASN A 128 35.16 29.95 13.60
CA ASN A 128 35.41 29.48 14.95
C ASN A 128 35.55 30.68 15.90
N ARG A 129 34.74 30.67 16.98
CA ARG A 129 34.80 31.65 18.05
C ARG A 129 35.33 31.00 19.31
N GLN A 130 36.53 31.39 19.71
CA GLN A 130 37.09 31.01 21.00
C GLN A 130 36.37 31.81 22.12
N LEU A 131 35.89 31.10 23.15
CA LEU A 131 35.17 31.68 24.29
C LEU A 131 36.08 31.68 25.51
N GLY A 132 35.92 32.72 26.38
CA GLY A 132 36.69 32.82 27.63
C GLY A 132 37.61 34.02 27.68
N LYS A 133 38.66 33.98 28.56
CA LYS A 133 39.65 35.06 28.67
C LYS A 133 40.50 35.08 27.40
N GLY A 134 40.39 36.15 26.62
CA GLY A 134 41.05 36.27 25.31
C GLY A 134 40.19 35.75 24.15
N ALA A 135 38.89 35.91 24.22
CA ALA A 135 37.97 35.55 23.16
C ALA A 135 38.35 36.21 21.82
N PHE A 136 38.41 35.42 20.74
CA PHE A 136 38.69 35.90 19.40
C PHE A 136 37.89 35.09 18.36
N ASN A 137 37.73 35.68 17.18
CA ASN A 137 37.04 35.03 16.06
C ASN A 137 38.10 34.65 14.99
N GLU A 138 37.96 33.45 14.47
CA GLU A 138 38.79 32.95 13.36
C GLU A 138 37.89 32.58 12.19
N TYR A 139 38.36 32.90 11.01
CA TYR A 139 37.73 32.46 9.75
C TYR A 139 38.76 31.70 8.95
N MET A 140 38.42 30.51 8.51
CA MET A 140 39.18 29.73 7.61
C MET A 140 38.35 29.40 6.38
N SER A 141 38.91 29.59 5.20
CA SER A 141 38.17 29.29 3.97
C SER A 141 39.06 28.50 2.99
N VAL A 142 38.41 27.57 2.31
CA VAL A 142 38.94 26.94 1.11
C VAL A 142 38.10 27.48 -0.05
N PRO A 143 38.58 28.51 -0.77
CA PRO A 143 37.76 29.17 -1.80
C PRO A 143 37.37 28.22 -2.93
N ILE A 144 38.29 27.37 -3.38
CA ILE A 144 38.01 26.33 -4.40
C ILE A 144 38.92 25.13 -4.13
N GLY A 145 38.32 23.99 -3.95
CA GLY A 145 38.97 22.68 -3.89
C GLY A 145 38.48 21.80 -5.03
N LEU A 146 39.40 21.12 -5.70
CA LEU A 146 39.06 20.11 -6.72
C LEU A 146 39.58 18.76 -6.26
N THR A 147 38.67 17.78 -6.14
CA THR A 147 39.01 16.42 -5.74
C THR A 147 38.58 15.45 -6.82
N LEU A 148 39.50 14.58 -7.23
CA LEU A 148 39.24 13.45 -8.12
C LEU A 148 39.39 12.15 -7.33
N THR A 149 38.32 11.38 -7.22
CA THR A 149 38.35 10.04 -6.65
C THR A 149 38.20 9.03 -7.78
N GLN A 150 39.22 8.23 -8.04
CA GLN A 150 39.25 7.26 -9.13
C GLN A 150 39.60 5.87 -8.59
N PRO A 151 38.71 4.89 -8.62
CA PRO A 151 39.02 3.50 -8.34
C PRO A 151 39.96 2.97 -9.46
N ILE A 152 41.13 2.45 -9.07
CA ILE A 152 42.08 1.88 -10.01
C ILE A 152 41.78 0.39 -10.24
N PHE A 153 41.46 -0.32 -9.16
CA PHE A 153 41.04 -1.72 -9.19
C PHE A 153 39.67 -1.83 -8.52
N GLY A 154 38.65 -2.22 -9.28
CA GLY A 154 37.27 -2.36 -8.78
C GLY A 154 36.27 -2.45 -9.91
N VAL A 155 35.06 -2.83 -9.54
CA VAL A 155 33.94 -2.87 -10.47
C VAL A 155 33.43 -1.45 -10.72
N ASN A 156 33.22 -1.11 -11.99
CA ASN A 156 32.59 0.16 -12.32
C ASN A 156 31.07 0.04 -12.19
N ASP A 157 30.56 0.32 -10.99
CA ASP A 157 29.13 0.22 -10.67
C ASP A 157 28.28 1.16 -11.53
N GLN A 158 28.80 2.36 -11.86
CA GLN A 158 28.07 3.33 -12.69
C GLN A 158 27.82 2.79 -14.10
N LYS A 159 28.82 2.11 -14.68
CA LYS A 159 28.70 1.48 -15.99
C LYS A 159 27.66 0.36 -15.99
N TRP A 160 27.64 -0.46 -14.93
CA TRP A 160 26.68 -1.56 -14.81
C TRP A 160 25.26 -1.06 -14.51
N LYS A 161 25.07 -0.12 -13.60
CA LYS A 161 23.79 0.52 -13.34
C LYS A 161 23.17 1.10 -14.62
N ARG A 162 23.98 1.79 -15.43
CA ARG A 162 23.53 2.33 -16.72
C ARG A 162 22.98 1.28 -17.69
N ARG A 163 23.43 0.02 -17.58
CA ARG A 163 22.96 -1.09 -18.41
C ARG A 163 21.78 -1.82 -17.77
N ILE A 164 21.77 -1.96 -16.46
CA ILE A 164 20.80 -2.74 -15.71
C ILE A 164 19.50 -1.96 -15.52
N GLU A 165 19.55 -0.69 -15.13
CA GLU A 165 18.34 0.06 -14.77
C GLU A 165 17.31 0.20 -15.91
N PRO A 166 17.70 0.43 -17.18
CA PRO A 166 16.72 0.39 -18.26
C PRO A 166 16.05 -0.97 -18.44
N VAL A 167 16.78 -2.07 -18.21
CA VAL A 167 16.26 -3.44 -18.32
C VAL A 167 15.28 -3.72 -17.18
N ARG A 168 15.60 -3.32 -15.94
CA ARG A 168 14.70 -3.43 -14.79
C ARG A 168 13.39 -2.68 -15.01
N TYR A 169 13.46 -1.50 -15.62
CA TYR A 169 12.24 -0.77 -15.93
C TYR A 169 11.39 -1.46 -17.01
N GLN A 170 12.00 -2.12 -18.01
CA GLN A 170 11.27 -2.93 -18.99
C GLN A 170 10.67 -4.20 -18.33
N GLU A 171 11.40 -4.84 -17.44
CA GLU A 171 10.91 -5.96 -16.63
C GLU A 171 9.69 -5.54 -15.80
N ALA A 172 9.75 -4.40 -15.11
CA ALA A 172 8.63 -3.89 -14.33
C ALA A 172 7.39 -3.59 -15.20
N LYS A 173 7.56 -3.14 -16.45
CA LYS A 173 6.45 -2.98 -17.39
C LYS A 173 5.82 -4.31 -17.77
N ALA A 174 6.63 -5.35 -18.00
CA ALA A 174 6.13 -6.68 -18.30
C ALA A 174 5.39 -7.29 -17.10
N ALA A 175 5.96 -7.15 -15.91
CA ALA A 175 5.35 -7.60 -14.66
C ALA A 175 4.01 -6.89 -14.37
N TYR A 176 3.90 -5.60 -14.69
CA TYR A 176 2.63 -4.87 -14.59
C TYR A 176 1.55 -5.47 -15.48
N ILE A 177 1.89 -5.78 -16.76
CA ILE A 177 0.94 -6.41 -17.70
C ILE A 177 0.51 -7.78 -17.16
N GLU A 178 1.45 -8.60 -16.71
CA GLU A 178 1.17 -9.91 -16.11
C GLU A 178 0.24 -9.80 -14.90
N SER A 179 0.49 -8.83 -14.01
CA SER A 179 -0.35 -8.60 -12.83
C SER A 179 -1.77 -8.18 -13.21
N VAL A 180 -1.95 -7.31 -14.19
CA VAL A 180 -3.28 -6.89 -14.68
C VAL A 180 -4.04 -8.05 -15.34
N GLU A 181 -3.33 -8.92 -16.09
CA GLU A 181 -3.94 -10.15 -16.61
C GLU A 181 -4.29 -11.13 -15.49
N GLY A 182 -3.48 -11.22 -14.45
CA GLY A 182 -3.79 -11.97 -13.22
C GLY A 182 -5.07 -11.50 -12.54
N VAL A 183 -5.26 -10.17 -12.42
CA VAL A 183 -6.51 -9.56 -11.92
C VAL A 183 -7.69 -9.98 -12.78
N THR A 184 -7.54 -10.00 -14.12
CA THR A 184 -8.58 -10.42 -15.05
C THR A 184 -8.97 -11.89 -14.84
N ILE A 185 -8.00 -12.78 -14.73
CA ILE A 185 -8.22 -14.21 -14.50
C ILE A 185 -8.95 -14.44 -13.16
N ASN A 186 -8.51 -13.78 -12.09
CA ASN A 186 -9.14 -13.88 -10.78
C ASN A 186 -10.58 -13.37 -10.81
N THR A 187 -10.85 -12.25 -11.50
CA THR A 187 -12.21 -11.71 -11.67
C THR A 187 -13.13 -12.71 -12.36
N ILE A 188 -12.65 -13.34 -13.44
CA ILE A 188 -13.39 -14.38 -14.16
C ILE A 188 -13.73 -15.52 -13.20
N GLY A 189 -12.77 -15.98 -12.40
CA GLY A 189 -12.97 -17.04 -11.40
C GLY A 189 -14.04 -16.69 -10.38
N TYR A 190 -13.96 -15.52 -9.75
CA TYR A 190 -14.96 -15.06 -8.77
C TYR A 190 -16.35 -14.87 -9.39
N PHE A 191 -16.42 -14.34 -10.60
CA PHE A 191 -17.69 -14.14 -11.30
C PHE A 191 -18.40 -15.47 -11.59
N PHE A 192 -17.69 -16.45 -12.11
CA PHE A 192 -18.27 -17.77 -12.38
C PHE A 192 -18.59 -18.54 -11.10
N ASN A 193 -17.81 -18.40 -10.05
CA ASN A 193 -18.13 -18.99 -8.75
C ASN A 193 -19.45 -18.43 -8.20
N LEU A 194 -19.67 -17.12 -8.33
CA LEU A 194 -20.93 -16.48 -7.95
C LEU A 194 -22.10 -17.00 -8.80
N LEU A 195 -21.92 -17.12 -10.11
CA LEU A 195 -22.94 -17.65 -11.03
C LEU A 195 -23.32 -19.09 -10.65
N LEU A 196 -22.32 -19.95 -10.41
CA LEU A 196 -22.54 -21.34 -9.97
C LEU A 196 -23.25 -21.41 -8.62
N ALA A 197 -22.90 -20.53 -7.67
CA ALA A 197 -23.56 -20.47 -6.37
C ALA A 197 -25.05 -20.06 -6.51
N ASN A 198 -25.34 -19.13 -7.43
CA ASN A 198 -26.73 -18.74 -7.72
C ASN A 198 -27.54 -19.90 -8.35
N GLU A 199 -26.97 -20.63 -9.29
CA GLU A 199 -27.63 -21.82 -9.88
C GLU A 199 -27.83 -22.92 -8.83
N ASN A 200 -26.84 -23.16 -7.96
CA ASN A 200 -26.97 -24.12 -6.86
C ASN A 200 -28.10 -23.74 -5.90
N LEU A 201 -28.28 -22.45 -5.61
CA LEU A 201 -29.41 -21.96 -4.80
C LEU A 201 -30.74 -22.21 -5.50
N HIS A 202 -30.82 -21.98 -6.82
CA HIS A 202 -32.02 -22.24 -7.60
C HIS A 202 -32.39 -23.72 -7.55
N ILE A 203 -31.43 -24.62 -7.77
CA ILE A 203 -31.60 -26.08 -7.69
C ILE A 203 -32.04 -26.49 -6.27
N ALA A 204 -31.41 -25.95 -5.23
CA ALA A 204 -31.76 -26.26 -3.84
C ALA A 204 -33.19 -25.84 -3.51
N ARG A 205 -33.69 -24.70 -4.02
CA ARG A 205 -35.09 -24.25 -3.88
C ARG A 205 -36.07 -25.22 -4.56
N GLN A 206 -35.78 -25.62 -5.79
CA GLN A 206 -36.61 -26.59 -6.52
C GLN A 206 -36.63 -27.94 -5.82
N ASN A 207 -35.51 -28.42 -5.31
CA ASN A 207 -35.45 -29.69 -4.59
C ASN A 207 -36.25 -29.64 -3.27
N LEU A 208 -36.20 -28.53 -2.54
CA LEU A 208 -37.04 -28.35 -1.35
C LEU A 208 -38.52 -28.33 -1.71
N GLU A 209 -38.95 -27.58 -2.72
CA GLU A 209 -40.34 -27.52 -3.18
C GLU A 209 -40.84 -28.90 -3.58
N ASN A 210 -40.05 -29.70 -4.30
CA ASN A 210 -40.39 -31.06 -4.67
C ASN A 210 -40.50 -31.98 -3.45
N ALA A 211 -39.58 -31.88 -2.49
CA ALA A 211 -39.61 -32.68 -1.26
C ALA A 211 -40.82 -32.33 -0.38
N ASP A 212 -41.17 -31.05 -0.27
CA ASP A 212 -42.37 -30.59 0.47
C ASP A 212 -43.66 -31.11 -0.19
N LYS A 213 -43.79 -31.02 -1.51
CA LYS A 213 -44.94 -31.60 -2.26
C LYS A 213 -45.05 -33.11 -2.04
N LEU A 214 -43.94 -33.85 -2.07
CA LEU A 214 -43.92 -35.28 -1.81
C LEU A 214 -44.36 -35.59 -0.37
N TYR A 215 -43.90 -34.80 0.60
CA TYR A 215 -44.33 -34.95 2.00
C TYR A 215 -45.83 -34.66 2.18
N GLU A 216 -46.38 -33.60 1.56
CA GLU A 216 -47.80 -33.27 1.59
C GLU A 216 -48.66 -34.42 1.01
N ILE A 217 -48.25 -34.98 -0.14
CA ILE A 217 -48.91 -36.16 -0.76
C ILE A 217 -48.86 -37.37 0.19
N ALA A 218 -47.70 -37.57 0.84
CA ALA A 218 -47.53 -38.64 1.81
C ALA A 218 -48.46 -38.49 3.03
N VAL A 219 -48.60 -37.28 3.56
CA VAL A 219 -49.55 -36.97 4.65
C VAL A 219 -50.99 -37.33 4.24
N ALA A 220 -51.42 -36.98 3.02
CA ALA A 220 -52.74 -37.36 2.50
C ALA A 220 -52.89 -38.89 2.34
N LYS A 221 -51.90 -39.57 1.78
CA LYS A 221 -51.94 -41.05 1.63
C LYS A 221 -51.94 -41.79 2.98
N ARG A 222 -51.23 -41.25 3.99
CA ARG A 222 -51.26 -41.82 5.34
C ARG A 222 -52.67 -41.76 5.96
N LYS A 223 -53.37 -40.63 5.79
CA LYS A 223 -54.72 -40.45 6.31
C LYS A 223 -55.69 -41.50 5.81
N ILE A 224 -55.51 -42.03 4.57
CA ILE A 224 -56.33 -43.08 3.95
C ILE A 224 -55.73 -44.49 4.09
N GLY A 225 -54.64 -44.62 4.87
CA GLY A 225 -54.03 -45.92 5.19
C GLY A 225 -53.11 -46.52 4.10
N HIS A 226 -52.75 -45.77 3.08
CA HIS A 226 -51.95 -46.28 1.93
C HIS A 226 -50.45 -46.31 2.15
N ILE A 227 -49.91 -45.68 3.17
CA ILE A 227 -48.47 -45.68 3.52
C ILE A 227 -48.27 -45.91 5.02
N SER A 228 -47.11 -46.44 5.38
CA SER A 228 -46.68 -46.64 6.77
C SER A 228 -46.25 -45.34 7.44
N GLU A 229 -46.22 -45.35 8.79
CA GLU A 229 -45.66 -44.22 9.59
C GLU A 229 -44.17 -44.03 9.29
N SER A 230 -43.45 -45.14 9.10
CA SER A 230 -42.03 -45.11 8.78
C SER A 230 -41.73 -44.37 7.46
N GLU A 231 -42.51 -44.69 6.41
CA GLU A 231 -42.39 -44.03 5.09
C GLU A 231 -42.70 -42.53 5.18
N LEU A 232 -43.75 -42.16 5.95
CA LEU A 232 -44.04 -40.74 6.19
C LEU A 232 -42.90 -40.02 6.89
N MET A 233 -42.30 -40.65 7.91
CA MET A 233 -41.16 -40.05 8.62
C MET A 233 -39.91 -39.95 7.76
N GLN A 234 -39.68 -40.90 6.85
CA GLN A 234 -38.56 -40.79 5.86
C GLN A 234 -38.73 -39.61 4.91
N LEU A 235 -39.96 -39.38 4.42
CA LEU A 235 -40.24 -38.24 3.54
C LEU A 235 -40.12 -36.90 4.29
N LYS A 236 -40.54 -36.87 5.57
CA LYS A 236 -40.37 -35.71 6.43
C LYS A 236 -38.86 -35.41 6.66
N LEU A 237 -38.08 -36.44 6.93
CA LEU A 237 -36.62 -36.31 7.08
C LEU A 237 -35.98 -35.78 5.80
N SER A 238 -36.40 -36.30 4.62
CA SER A 238 -35.93 -35.82 3.31
C SER A 238 -36.23 -34.33 3.11
N ALA A 239 -37.46 -33.87 3.42
CA ALA A 239 -37.82 -32.45 3.31
C ALA A 239 -36.95 -31.57 4.26
N LEU A 240 -36.72 -32.04 5.50
CA LEU A 240 -35.83 -31.32 6.44
C LEU A 240 -34.37 -31.27 5.95
N GLN A 241 -33.88 -32.34 5.32
CA GLN A 241 -32.54 -32.37 4.71
C GLN A 241 -32.45 -31.38 3.54
N MET A 242 -33.47 -31.30 2.66
CA MET A 242 -33.50 -30.33 1.58
C MET A 242 -33.56 -28.90 2.09
N LYS A 243 -34.26 -28.64 3.19
CA LYS A 243 -34.22 -27.32 3.87
C LYS A 243 -32.84 -26.95 4.38
N GLY A 244 -32.10 -27.92 4.95
CA GLY A 244 -30.70 -27.72 5.34
C GLY A 244 -29.81 -27.35 4.14
N LYS A 245 -29.96 -28.10 3.01
CA LYS A 245 -29.23 -27.82 1.77
C LYS A 245 -29.54 -26.43 1.19
N LEU A 246 -30.79 -25.97 1.30
CA LEU A 246 -31.17 -24.62 0.88
C LEU A 246 -30.44 -23.56 1.70
N THR A 247 -30.36 -23.75 3.03
CA THR A 247 -29.63 -22.82 3.92
C THR A 247 -28.14 -22.80 3.59
N GLU A 248 -27.54 -23.95 3.31
CA GLU A 248 -26.15 -24.08 2.90
C GLU A 248 -25.88 -23.34 1.57
N ALA A 249 -26.75 -23.58 0.56
CA ALA A 249 -26.63 -22.91 -0.74
C ALA A 249 -26.81 -21.38 -0.62
N GLN A 250 -27.69 -20.90 0.24
CA GLN A 250 -27.87 -19.47 0.51
C GLN A 250 -26.61 -18.86 1.15
N SER A 251 -26.02 -19.56 2.11
CA SER A 251 -24.76 -19.13 2.74
C SER A 251 -23.62 -19.13 1.74
N GLY A 252 -23.56 -20.13 0.87
CA GLY A 252 -22.57 -20.22 -0.21
C GLY A 252 -22.68 -19.06 -1.21
N LEU A 253 -23.91 -18.68 -1.60
CA LEU A 253 -24.14 -17.51 -2.46
C LEU A 253 -23.65 -16.23 -1.80
N ASN A 254 -24.00 -16.01 -0.54
CA ASN A 254 -23.57 -14.81 0.19
C ASN A 254 -22.05 -14.74 0.32
N ALA A 255 -21.39 -15.86 0.59
CA ALA A 255 -19.92 -15.93 0.68
C ALA A 255 -19.24 -15.58 -0.65
N ASN A 256 -19.73 -16.15 -1.78
CA ASN A 256 -19.17 -15.86 -3.11
C ASN A 256 -19.45 -14.40 -3.54
N MET A 257 -20.60 -13.87 -3.19
CA MET A 257 -20.92 -12.46 -3.44
C MET A 257 -19.98 -11.54 -2.66
N PHE A 258 -19.76 -11.81 -1.38
CA PHE A 258 -18.81 -11.04 -0.56
C PHE A 258 -17.39 -11.12 -1.11
N GLN A 259 -16.93 -12.31 -1.55
CA GLN A 259 -15.60 -12.47 -2.14
C GLN A 259 -15.43 -11.64 -3.41
N LEU A 260 -16.44 -11.64 -4.30
CA LEU A 260 -16.40 -10.82 -5.51
C LEU A 260 -16.39 -9.32 -5.18
N HIS A 261 -17.27 -8.86 -4.27
CA HIS A 261 -17.31 -7.45 -3.83
C HIS A 261 -15.98 -7.00 -3.23
N ALA A 262 -15.42 -7.78 -2.31
CA ALA A 262 -14.14 -7.47 -1.68
C ALA A 262 -13.01 -7.41 -2.72
N PHE A 263 -13.00 -8.32 -3.70
CA PHE A 263 -12.00 -8.32 -4.76
C PHE A 263 -12.14 -7.12 -5.70
N LEU A 264 -13.36 -6.72 -6.04
CA LEU A 264 -13.63 -5.55 -6.87
C LEU A 264 -13.35 -4.22 -6.16
N GLY A 265 -13.14 -4.24 -4.83
CA GLY A 265 -12.95 -3.03 -4.03
C GLY A 265 -14.23 -2.23 -3.82
N LEU A 266 -15.40 -2.87 -3.97
CA LEU A 266 -16.68 -2.23 -3.69
C LEU A 266 -16.87 -2.12 -2.18
N SER A 267 -17.31 -0.93 -1.70
CA SER A 267 -17.66 -0.77 -0.29
C SER A 267 -19.02 -1.43 0.01
N GLU A 268 -19.24 -1.88 1.25
CA GLU A 268 -20.53 -2.46 1.67
C GLU A 268 -21.73 -1.48 1.53
N GLN A 269 -21.49 -0.26 1.07
CA GLN A 269 -22.50 0.79 0.93
C GLN A 269 -22.89 1.08 -0.52
N GLU A 270 -22.26 0.41 -1.48
CA GLU A 270 -22.59 0.46 -2.92
C GLU A 270 -23.16 -0.93 -3.39
#